data_5af7985ebc73fcbd9406459bc80e13e9
#
_entry.id   5af7985ebc73fcbd9406459bc80e13e9
#
_cell.length_a   1.000
_cell.length_b   1.000
_cell.length_c   1.000
_cell.angle_alpha   90.00
_cell.angle_beta   90.00
_cell.angle_gamma   90.00
#
_symmetry.space_group_name_H-M   'P 1'
#
loop_
_entity.id
_entity.type
_entity.pdbx_description
1 polymer ?
#
loop_
_entity_poly.entity_id
_entity_poly.type
_entity_poly.pdbx_seq_one_letter_code
_entity_poly.pdbx_strand_id
1 'polypeptide(L)'
;MSDEDDIILSELDNDELVQQMHDDLYDGLQDEIVEGVEILLSRGWTPYDVLTKALVEGMTIVGIDFRDGILFVPEVLMAANAMKAGMSICALYWLRQGHRVWVRLSLAQ
;
A
#
# COMPACT_ATOMS: atom_id res chain seq x y z
N MET A 1 -1.17 -27.11 -6.87
CA MET A 1 -1.20 -25.73 -6.62
C MET A 1 -2.47 -25.09 -7.06
N SER A 2 -2.96 -24.26 -6.25
CA SER A 2 -4.21 -23.61 -6.53
C SER A 2 -4.02 -22.39 -7.42
N ASP A 3 -5.00 -22.11 -8.27
CA ASP A 3 -4.97 -20.92 -9.11
C ASP A 3 -4.95 -19.64 -8.30
N GLU A 4 -5.35 -19.72 -7.03
CA GLU A 4 -5.35 -18.56 -6.17
C GLU A 4 -3.95 -17.98 -6.00
N ASP A 5 -2.94 -18.83 -6.06
CA ASP A 5 -1.56 -18.39 -5.90
C ASP A 5 -1.03 -17.72 -7.15
N ASP A 6 -1.80 -17.77 -8.22
CA ASP A 6 -1.36 -17.26 -9.52
C ASP A 6 -2.05 -15.94 -9.87
N ILE A 7 -2.50 -15.19 -8.86
CA ILE A 7 -3.10 -13.90 -9.11
C ILE A 7 -2.07 -12.98 -9.74
N ILE A 8 -2.40 -12.45 -10.90
CA ILE A 8 -1.53 -11.52 -11.60
C ILE A 8 -2.09 -10.12 -11.37
N LEU A 9 -1.43 -9.34 -10.52
CA LEU A 9 -1.92 -8.05 -10.09
C LEU A 9 -2.15 -7.11 -11.27
N SER A 10 -1.28 -7.17 -12.27
CA SER A 10 -1.39 -6.27 -13.42
C SER A 10 -2.62 -6.54 -14.28
N GLU A 11 -3.28 -7.68 -14.10
CA GLU A 11 -4.48 -8.01 -14.86
C GLU A 11 -5.77 -7.59 -14.15
N LEU A 12 -5.69 -7.15 -12.91
CA LEU A 12 -6.85 -6.72 -12.16
C LEU A 12 -7.21 -5.29 -12.56
N ASP A 13 -8.52 -4.98 -12.55
CA ASP A 13 -8.90 -3.59 -12.74
C ASP A 13 -8.60 -2.80 -11.46
N ASN A 14 -8.84 -1.49 -11.48
CA ASN A 14 -8.43 -0.64 -10.37
C ASN A 14 -9.11 -1.04 -9.06
N ASP A 15 -10.41 -1.32 -9.10
CA ASP A 15 -11.14 -1.68 -7.88
C ASP A 15 -10.68 -3.02 -7.35
N GLU A 16 -10.49 -3.99 -8.24
CA GLU A 16 -10.02 -5.30 -7.84
C GLU A 16 -8.61 -5.25 -7.28
N LEU A 17 -7.76 -4.43 -7.91
CA LEU A 17 -6.38 -4.29 -7.45
C LEU A 17 -6.33 -3.66 -6.07
N VAL A 18 -7.12 -2.62 -5.83
CA VAL A 18 -7.17 -1.97 -4.52
C VAL A 18 -7.66 -2.97 -3.46
N GLN A 19 -8.69 -3.76 -3.77
CA GLN A 19 -9.16 -4.77 -2.83
C GLN A 19 -8.10 -5.82 -2.54
N GLN A 20 -7.39 -6.25 -3.58
CA GLN A 20 -6.31 -7.22 -3.39
C GLN A 20 -5.19 -6.62 -2.55
N MET A 21 -4.90 -5.33 -2.74
CA MET A 21 -3.89 -4.66 -1.93
C MET A 21 -4.30 -4.57 -0.47
N HIS A 22 -5.59 -4.37 -0.19
CA HIS A 22 -6.07 -4.40 1.18
C HIS A 22 -5.81 -5.77 1.82
N ASP A 23 -6.07 -6.84 1.08
CA ASP A 23 -5.80 -8.19 1.56
C ASP A 23 -4.31 -8.45 1.74
N ASP A 24 -3.50 -8.00 0.79
CA ASP A 24 -2.06 -8.18 0.85
C ASP A 24 -1.46 -7.40 2.01
N LEU A 25 -1.98 -6.21 2.27
CA LEU A 25 -1.52 -5.40 3.39
C LEU A 25 -1.89 -6.07 4.72
N TYR A 26 -3.10 -6.60 4.80
CA TYR A 26 -3.56 -7.31 5.98
C TYR A 26 -2.63 -8.49 6.30
N ASP A 27 -2.17 -9.18 5.26
CA ASP A 27 -1.28 -10.32 5.40
C ASP A 27 0.19 -9.92 5.52
N GLY A 28 0.51 -8.64 5.39
CA GLY A 28 1.87 -8.15 5.52
C GLY A 28 2.77 -8.50 4.34
N LEU A 29 2.20 -8.60 3.15
CA LEU A 29 2.94 -9.01 1.95
C LEU A 29 3.57 -7.79 1.28
N GLN A 30 4.80 -7.47 1.68
CA GLN A 30 5.49 -6.25 1.24
C GLN A 30 5.70 -6.20 -0.27
N ASP A 31 6.15 -7.31 -0.86
CA ASP A 31 6.45 -7.33 -2.29
C ASP A 31 5.20 -7.10 -3.12
N GLU A 32 4.10 -7.71 -2.73
CA GLU A 32 2.83 -7.52 -3.42
C GLU A 32 2.33 -6.11 -3.30
N ILE A 33 2.51 -5.49 -2.13
CA ILE A 33 2.11 -4.11 -1.94
C ILE A 33 2.93 -3.18 -2.83
N VAL A 34 4.24 -3.39 -2.89
CA VAL A 34 5.11 -2.58 -3.75
C VAL A 34 4.68 -2.72 -5.21
N GLU A 35 4.43 -3.95 -5.64
CA GLU A 35 4.00 -4.19 -7.01
C GLU A 35 2.67 -3.50 -7.31
N GLY A 36 1.71 -3.61 -6.39
CA GLY A 36 0.41 -2.96 -6.58
C GLY A 36 0.51 -1.45 -6.66
N VAL A 37 1.33 -0.86 -5.80
CA VAL A 37 1.56 0.60 -5.83
C VAL A 37 2.13 1.00 -7.18
N GLU A 38 3.13 0.28 -7.67
CA GLU A 38 3.75 0.62 -8.94
C GLU A 38 2.77 0.50 -10.11
N ILE A 39 1.92 -0.52 -10.07
CA ILE A 39 0.91 -0.69 -11.12
C ILE A 39 -0.06 0.49 -11.13
N LEU A 40 -0.59 0.88 -9.98
CA LEU A 40 -1.53 1.99 -9.91
C LEU A 40 -0.90 3.29 -10.37
N LEU A 41 0.35 3.53 -9.97
CA LEU A 41 1.05 4.74 -10.40
C LEU A 41 1.26 4.72 -11.91
N SER A 42 1.55 3.55 -12.49
CA SER A 42 1.74 3.44 -13.93
C SER A 42 0.44 3.67 -14.70
N ARG A 43 -0.71 3.47 -14.03
CA ARG A 43 -2.02 3.71 -14.64
C ARG A 43 -2.49 5.15 -14.52
N GLY A 44 -1.65 6.01 -13.94
CA GLY A 44 -1.97 7.43 -13.83
C GLY A 44 -2.53 7.87 -12.50
N TRP A 45 -2.59 6.97 -11.52
CA TRP A 45 -3.00 7.38 -10.18
C TRP A 45 -1.95 8.28 -9.56
N THR A 46 -2.39 9.28 -8.82
CA THR A 46 -1.43 10.11 -8.08
C THR A 46 -0.92 9.34 -6.86
N PRO A 47 0.29 9.66 -6.38
CA PRO A 47 0.76 9.05 -5.14
C PRO A 47 -0.18 9.25 -3.97
N TYR A 48 -0.85 10.40 -3.92
CA TYR A 48 -1.82 10.67 -2.86
C TYR A 48 -3.00 9.70 -2.92
N ASP A 49 -3.53 9.47 -4.13
CA ASP A 49 -4.65 8.55 -4.29
C ASP A 49 -4.27 7.12 -3.90
N VAL A 50 -3.08 6.69 -4.31
CA VAL A 50 -2.61 5.36 -3.95
C VAL A 50 -2.46 5.25 -2.44
N LEU A 51 -1.85 6.25 -1.83
CA LEU A 51 -1.65 6.26 -0.39
C LEU A 51 -2.98 6.16 0.36
N THR A 52 -3.94 7.01 -0.01
CA THR A 52 -5.20 7.08 0.75
C THR A 52 -6.10 5.90 0.48
N LYS A 53 -6.27 5.51 -0.79
CA LYS A 53 -7.28 4.51 -1.14
C LYS A 53 -6.78 3.08 -0.99
N ALA A 54 -5.50 2.85 -1.27
CA ALA A 54 -4.97 1.50 -1.20
C ALA A 54 -4.30 1.20 0.14
N LEU A 55 -3.53 2.14 0.66
CA LEU A 55 -2.73 1.87 1.86
C LEU A 55 -3.44 2.27 3.14
N VAL A 56 -3.92 3.50 3.23
CA VAL A 56 -4.56 3.99 4.46
C VAL A 56 -5.84 3.22 4.74
N GLU A 57 -6.67 3.00 3.73
CA GLU A 57 -7.90 2.25 3.94
C GLU A 57 -7.63 0.81 4.36
N GLY A 58 -6.58 0.20 3.78
CA GLY A 58 -6.19 -1.14 4.20
C GLY A 58 -5.74 -1.17 5.65
N MET A 59 -4.96 -0.18 6.08
CA MET A 59 -4.52 -0.12 7.48
C MET A 59 -5.67 0.18 8.43
N THR A 60 -6.71 0.87 7.97
CA THR A 60 -7.89 1.08 8.78
C THR A 60 -8.53 -0.26 9.16
N ILE A 61 -8.60 -1.18 8.19
CA ILE A 61 -9.12 -2.52 8.46
C ILE A 61 -8.26 -3.25 9.48
N VAL A 62 -6.94 -3.17 9.32
CA VAL A 62 -5.99 -3.77 10.25
C VAL A 62 -6.20 -3.20 11.65
N GLY A 63 -6.36 -1.89 11.76
CA GLY A 63 -6.56 -1.24 13.04
C GLY A 63 -7.84 -1.67 13.74
N ILE A 64 -8.92 -1.80 12.97
CA ILE A 64 -10.20 -2.24 13.52
C ILE A 64 -10.08 -3.66 14.07
N ASP A 65 -9.46 -4.55 13.31
CA ASP A 65 -9.31 -5.95 13.74
C ASP A 65 -8.36 -6.08 14.92
N PHE A 66 -7.35 -5.22 14.99
CA PHE A 66 -6.49 -5.20 16.16
C PHE A 66 -7.26 -4.74 17.40
N ARG A 67 -8.04 -3.68 17.26
CA ARG A 67 -8.87 -3.17 18.36
C ARG A 67 -9.84 -4.24 18.87
N ASP A 68 -10.39 -5.02 17.95
CA ASP A 68 -11.39 -6.04 18.29
C ASP A 68 -10.78 -7.35 18.74
N GLY A 69 -9.45 -7.44 18.84
CA GLY A 69 -8.78 -8.63 19.33
C GLY A 69 -8.60 -9.74 18.31
N ILE A 70 -8.87 -9.45 17.04
CA ILE A 70 -8.73 -10.44 15.97
C ILE A 70 -7.26 -10.56 15.55
N LEU A 71 -6.53 -9.46 15.56
CA LEU A 71 -5.11 -9.44 15.21
C LEU A 71 -4.26 -9.17 16.45
N PHE A 72 -3.07 -9.73 16.45
CA PHE A 72 -2.09 -9.49 17.51
C PHE A 72 -1.01 -8.53 17.02
N VAL A 73 -0.19 -8.03 17.97
CA VAL A 73 0.84 -7.05 17.67
C VAL A 73 1.77 -7.46 16.52
N PRO A 74 2.30 -8.70 16.48
CA PRO A 74 3.18 -9.08 15.38
C PRO A 74 2.53 -8.95 14.00
N GLU A 75 1.24 -9.24 13.92
CA GLU A 75 0.51 -9.14 12.65
C GLU A 75 0.35 -7.71 12.22
N VAL A 76 0.07 -6.82 13.18
CA VAL A 76 -0.04 -5.39 12.90
C VAL A 76 1.29 -4.82 12.44
N LEU A 77 2.39 -5.28 13.06
CA LEU A 77 3.71 -4.81 12.67
C LEU A 77 4.07 -5.24 11.25
N MET A 78 3.68 -6.44 10.84
CA MET A 78 3.90 -6.90 9.48
C MET A 78 3.12 -6.06 8.49
N ALA A 79 1.88 -5.74 8.82
CA ALA A 79 1.07 -4.87 7.95
C ALA A 79 1.68 -3.48 7.87
N ALA A 80 2.15 -2.95 9.00
CA ALA A 80 2.77 -1.63 9.00
C ALA A 80 4.04 -1.60 8.16
N ASN A 81 4.82 -2.68 8.20
CA ASN A 81 6.02 -2.76 7.36
C ASN A 81 5.67 -2.80 5.88
N ALA A 82 4.60 -3.52 5.51
CA ALA A 82 4.14 -3.54 4.13
C ALA A 82 3.68 -2.15 3.69
N MET A 83 2.96 -1.44 4.56
CA MET A 83 2.54 -0.08 4.27
C MET A 83 3.74 0.85 4.06
N LYS A 84 4.75 0.72 4.90
CA LYS A 84 5.97 1.53 4.76
C LYS A 84 6.64 1.29 3.42
N ALA A 85 6.69 0.03 2.98
CA ALA A 85 7.28 -0.28 1.68
C ALA A 85 6.51 0.41 0.55
N GLY A 86 5.18 0.36 0.60
CA GLY A 86 4.36 1.04 -0.40
C GLY A 86 4.51 2.55 -0.34
N MET A 87 4.57 3.11 0.86
CA MET A 87 4.74 4.56 1.03
C MET A 87 6.07 5.03 0.45
N SER A 88 7.11 4.21 0.54
CA SER A 88 8.41 4.58 -0.03
C SER A 88 8.32 4.76 -1.53
N ILE A 89 7.58 3.91 -2.22
CA ILE A 89 7.39 4.04 -3.66
C ILE A 89 6.59 5.30 -4.00
N CYS A 90 5.54 5.58 -3.22
CA CYS A 90 4.77 6.79 -3.41
C CYS A 90 5.63 8.04 -3.25
N ALA A 91 6.52 8.04 -2.25
CA ALA A 91 7.41 9.17 -2.00
C ALA A 91 8.37 9.38 -3.15
N LEU A 92 8.92 8.30 -3.72
CA LEU A 92 9.81 8.42 -4.86
C LEU A 92 9.11 9.03 -6.07
N TYR A 93 7.88 8.60 -6.33
CA TYR A 93 7.10 9.19 -7.43
C TYR A 93 6.79 10.66 -7.18
N TRP A 94 6.45 10.99 -5.94
CA TRP A 94 6.18 12.38 -5.58
C TRP A 94 7.39 13.25 -5.87
N LEU A 95 8.58 12.78 -5.47
CA LEU A 95 9.82 13.53 -5.71
C LEU A 95 10.13 13.66 -7.20
N ARG A 96 9.92 12.59 -7.96
CA ARG A 96 10.18 12.62 -9.41
C ARG A 96 9.30 13.60 -10.14
N GLN A 97 8.12 13.89 -9.59
CA GLN A 97 7.19 14.84 -10.19
C GLN A 97 7.50 16.29 -9.80
N GLY A 98 8.56 16.50 -9.03
CA GLY A 98 9.02 17.84 -8.69
C GLY A 98 8.34 18.49 -7.51
N HIS A 99 7.75 17.71 -6.63
CA HIS A 99 7.08 18.23 -5.43
C HIS A 99 8.11 18.61 -4.37
N ARG A 100 8.87 19.65 -4.64
CA ARG A 100 10.00 20.02 -3.78
C ARG A 100 9.59 20.58 -2.43
N VAL A 101 8.38 21.13 -2.37
CA VAL A 101 7.88 21.69 -1.12
C VAL A 101 7.80 20.60 -0.07
N TRP A 102 7.34 19.42 -0.45
CA TRP A 102 7.27 18.29 0.48
C TRP A 102 8.66 17.91 0.99
N VAL A 103 9.64 17.83 0.06
CA VAL A 103 11.00 17.50 0.44
C VAL A 103 11.55 18.54 1.42
N ARG A 104 11.30 19.81 1.14
CA ARG A 104 11.79 20.89 1.98
C ARG A 104 11.19 20.81 3.38
N LEU A 105 9.90 20.52 3.47
CA LEU A 105 9.27 20.36 4.78
C LEU A 105 9.85 19.18 5.54
N SER A 106 10.12 18.09 4.83
CA SER A 106 10.69 16.90 5.43
C SER A 106 12.10 17.17 5.96
N LEU A 107 12.90 17.93 5.22
CA LEU A 107 14.26 18.25 5.63
C LEU A 107 14.32 19.28 6.76
N ALA A 108 13.29 20.10 6.87
CA ALA A 108 13.23 21.12 7.91
C ALA A 108 12.99 20.54 9.30
N GLN A 109 12.65 19.30 9.36
CA GLN A 109 12.44 18.60 10.61
C GLN A 109 13.76 18.13 11.18
#